data_19dbc60e1f6d30f1d89f0b25c834a1ad
#
_entry.id   19dbc60e1f6d30f1d89f0b25c834a1ad
#
_cell.length_a   1.000
_cell.length_b   1.000
_cell.length_c   1.000
_cell.angle_alpha   90.00
_cell.angle_beta   90.00
_cell.angle_gamma   90.00
#
_symmetry.space_group_name_H-M   'P 1'
#
loop_
_entity.id
_entity.type
_entity.pdbx_description
1 polymer ?
#
loop_
_entity_poly.entity_id
_entity_poly.type
_entity_poly.pdbx_seq_one_letter_code
_entity_poly.pdbx_strand_id
1 'polypeptide(L)'
;MTEDVRIVLPGGTQPPAMVPAQIFAAAVEAFVAGQRLDMRSLARRIGVARATLYRRVGNREQLLDQVLWWRARRLLADQVRASADLNGTDRLTAVISGVLRAIGTDRPVRMFLESDPETALRILTGARSTVHQGMAEALENLIDLERGRGAFDASLDTRTLAFAIVRVSEGFLYSDVIADRATDIGRAVTVIEALLHGLDLVNRAPVP
;
A
#
# COMPACT_ATOMS: atom_id res chain seq x y z
N MET A 1 7.49 9.00 15.75
CA MET A 1 7.63 7.95 14.73
C MET A 1 8.68 6.99 15.27
N THR A 2 8.36 5.72 15.47
CA THR A 2 9.29 4.71 15.98
C THR A 2 10.43 4.46 14.99
N GLU A 3 11.55 3.89 15.45
CA GLU A 3 12.72 3.59 14.60
C GLU A 3 12.34 2.66 13.45
N ASP A 4 11.62 1.57 13.74
CA ASP A 4 11.16 0.61 12.73
C ASP A 4 10.31 1.26 11.63
N VAL A 5 9.41 2.19 12.00
CA VAL A 5 8.62 2.93 11.00
C VAL A 5 9.51 3.81 10.12
N ARG A 6 10.62 4.35 10.64
CA ARG A 6 11.57 5.13 9.83
C ARG A 6 12.35 4.25 8.86
N ILE A 7 12.70 3.03 9.27
CA ILE A 7 13.40 2.05 8.43
C ILE A 7 12.46 1.56 7.33
N VAL A 8 11.26 1.13 7.68
CA VAL A 8 10.27 0.59 6.73
C VAL A 8 9.76 1.67 5.77
N LEU A 9 9.62 2.90 6.24
CA LEU A 9 9.11 4.04 5.49
C LEU A 9 10.05 5.24 5.58
N PRO A 10 11.21 5.24 4.89
CA PRO A 10 12.21 6.32 4.98
C PRO A 10 11.64 7.69 4.57
N GLY A 11 10.65 7.72 3.66
CA GLY A 11 9.91 8.95 3.30
C GLY A 11 8.86 9.39 4.32
N GLY A 12 8.69 8.66 5.43
CA GLY A 12 7.72 8.94 6.49
C GLY A 12 6.27 8.93 6.03
N THR A 13 5.38 9.50 6.85
CA THR A 13 3.92 9.52 6.61
C THR A 13 3.39 10.92 6.26
N GLN A 14 4.27 11.87 6.00
CA GLN A 14 3.89 13.24 5.66
C GLN A 14 3.25 13.33 4.25
N PRO A 15 2.39 14.32 3.99
CA PRO A 15 1.92 14.60 2.64
C PRO A 15 3.09 14.83 1.68
N PRO A 16 2.92 14.54 0.37
CA PRO A 16 3.98 14.75 -0.61
C PRO A 16 4.38 16.22 -0.71
N ALA A 17 5.66 16.52 -0.51
CA ALA A 17 6.18 17.89 -0.52
C ALA A 17 5.99 18.61 -1.87
N MET A 18 5.92 17.87 -2.96
CA MET A 18 5.73 18.40 -4.31
C MET A 18 4.33 18.94 -4.59
N VAL A 19 3.32 18.52 -3.79
CA VAL A 19 1.94 18.98 -3.94
C VAL A 19 1.63 20.04 -2.88
N PRO A 20 1.16 21.23 -3.25
CA PRO A 20 0.74 22.24 -2.27
C PRO A 20 -0.30 21.68 -1.29
N ALA A 21 -0.09 21.92 -0.01
CA ALA A 21 -0.90 21.35 1.08
C ALA A 21 -2.41 21.54 0.90
N GLN A 22 -2.85 22.70 0.42
CA GLN A 22 -4.27 22.99 0.17
C GLN A 22 -4.85 22.10 -0.95
N ILE A 23 -4.09 21.88 -2.03
CA ILE A 23 -4.52 21.01 -3.13
C ILE A 23 -4.62 19.57 -2.63
N PHE A 24 -3.61 19.13 -1.89
CA PHE A 24 -3.55 17.78 -1.36
C PHE A 24 -4.69 17.51 -0.38
N ALA A 25 -4.90 18.41 0.59
CA ALA A 25 -6.00 18.28 1.57
C ALA A 25 -7.36 18.21 0.88
N ALA A 26 -7.61 19.08 -0.11
CA ALA A 26 -8.85 19.08 -0.86
C ALA A 26 -9.06 17.79 -1.68
N ALA A 27 -7.98 17.20 -2.22
CA ALA A 27 -8.04 15.92 -2.92
C ALA A 27 -8.33 14.75 -1.96
N VAL A 28 -7.68 14.74 -0.79
CA VAL A 28 -7.93 13.75 0.27
C VAL A 28 -9.37 13.80 0.75
N GLU A 29 -9.90 14.99 1.03
CA GLU A 29 -11.30 15.17 1.46
C GLU A 29 -12.28 14.64 0.41
N ALA A 30 -12.08 14.97 -0.88
CA ALA A 30 -12.93 14.47 -1.96
C ALA A 30 -12.87 12.94 -2.05
N PHE A 31 -11.68 12.35 -1.95
CA PHE A 31 -11.50 10.90 -1.97
C PHE A 31 -12.18 10.22 -0.77
N VAL A 32 -11.97 10.72 0.45
CA VAL A 32 -12.57 10.17 1.68
C VAL A 32 -14.10 10.27 1.66
N ALA A 33 -14.64 11.34 1.07
CA ALA A 33 -16.08 11.50 0.86
C ALA A 33 -16.65 10.58 -0.23
N GLY A 34 -15.83 9.76 -0.89
CA GLY A 34 -16.23 8.91 -2.01
C GLY A 34 -16.62 9.69 -3.27
N GLN A 35 -16.23 10.95 -3.35
CA GLN A 35 -16.53 11.79 -4.51
C GLN A 35 -15.52 11.54 -5.63
N ARG A 36 -16.02 11.49 -6.86
CA ARG A 36 -15.11 11.45 -8.01
C ARG A 36 -14.25 12.71 -8.03
N LEU A 37 -12.93 12.52 -7.97
CA LEU A 37 -12.00 13.64 -8.05
C LEU A 37 -12.09 14.30 -9.44
N ASP A 38 -12.69 15.49 -9.50
CA ASP A 38 -12.78 16.32 -10.70
C ASP A 38 -11.85 17.51 -10.62
N MET A 39 -10.87 17.57 -11.53
CA MET A 39 -9.84 18.62 -11.56
C MET A 39 -10.41 20.03 -11.76
N ARG A 40 -11.54 20.16 -12.44
CA ARG A 40 -12.20 21.46 -12.64
C ARG A 40 -12.84 21.95 -11.33
N SER A 41 -13.56 21.08 -10.66
CA SER A 41 -14.21 21.39 -9.38
C SER A 41 -13.17 21.62 -8.29
N LEU A 42 -12.07 20.84 -8.28
CA LEU A 42 -10.96 21.06 -7.36
C LEU A 42 -10.30 22.42 -7.57
N ALA A 43 -9.99 22.82 -8.81
CA ALA A 43 -9.40 24.13 -9.11
C ALA A 43 -10.30 25.29 -8.64
N ARG A 44 -11.62 25.19 -8.88
CA ARG A 44 -12.59 26.21 -8.39
C ARG A 44 -12.61 26.27 -6.87
N ARG A 45 -12.64 25.12 -6.18
CA ARG A 45 -12.70 25.05 -4.71
C ARG A 45 -11.50 25.71 -4.03
N ILE A 46 -10.31 25.54 -4.61
CA ILE A 46 -9.07 26.12 -4.06
C ILE A 46 -8.70 27.49 -4.65
N GLY A 47 -9.51 28.04 -5.56
CA GLY A 47 -9.31 29.38 -6.11
C GLY A 47 -8.12 29.53 -7.06
N VAL A 48 -7.76 28.47 -7.81
CA VAL A 48 -6.65 28.51 -8.77
C VAL A 48 -7.12 28.24 -10.20
N ALA A 49 -6.37 28.76 -11.20
CA ALA A 49 -6.60 28.41 -12.59
C ALA A 49 -6.31 26.92 -12.84
N ARG A 50 -7.09 26.26 -13.73
CA ARG A 50 -6.88 24.85 -14.09
C ARG A 50 -5.45 24.57 -14.55
N ALA A 51 -4.89 25.43 -15.41
CA ALA A 51 -3.52 25.28 -15.89
C ALA A 51 -2.49 25.27 -14.75
N THR A 52 -2.72 26.09 -13.72
CA THR A 52 -1.88 26.13 -12.52
C THR A 52 -2.01 24.83 -11.71
N LEU A 53 -3.22 24.29 -11.57
CA LEU A 53 -3.44 23.02 -10.91
C LEU A 53 -2.68 21.90 -11.63
N TYR A 54 -2.89 21.73 -12.94
CA TYR A 54 -2.21 20.69 -13.75
C TYR A 54 -0.68 20.80 -13.69
N ARG A 55 -0.14 22.02 -13.74
CA ARG A 55 1.31 22.24 -13.63
C ARG A 55 1.88 21.78 -12.29
N ARG A 56 1.10 21.87 -11.20
CA ARG A 56 1.55 21.55 -9.84
C ARG A 56 1.37 20.08 -9.46
N VAL A 57 0.35 19.43 -9.98
CA VAL A 57 -0.01 18.06 -9.54
C VAL A 57 -0.07 17.06 -10.69
N GLY A 58 0.21 17.48 -11.91
CA GLY A 58 0.04 16.65 -13.08
C GLY A 58 -1.45 16.41 -13.39
N ASN A 59 -1.77 15.19 -13.77
CA ASN A 59 -3.14 14.81 -14.09
C ASN A 59 -3.90 14.26 -12.87
N ARG A 60 -5.17 13.92 -13.08
CA ARG A 60 -6.05 13.36 -12.05
C ARG A 60 -5.49 12.05 -11.47
N GLU A 61 -4.97 11.17 -12.32
CA GLU A 61 -4.44 9.87 -11.91
C GLU A 61 -3.19 10.04 -11.03
N GLN A 62 -2.29 10.95 -11.40
CA GLN A 62 -1.10 11.25 -10.61
C GLN A 62 -1.44 11.82 -9.23
N LEU A 63 -2.46 12.67 -9.14
CA LEU A 63 -2.91 13.19 -7.85
C LEU A 63 -3.57 12.11 -7.00
N LEU A 64 -4.40 11.24 -7.61
CA LEU A 64 -5.00 10.08 -6.91
C LEU A 64 -3.94 9.09 -6.43
N ASP A 65 -2.95 8.77 -7.25
CA ASP A 65 -1.83 7.90 -6.88
C ASP A 65 -1.11 8.41 -5.62
N GLN A 66 -0.86 9.71 -5.55
CA GLN A 66 -0.24 10.33 -4.36
C GLN A 66 -1.16 10.30 -3.13
N VAL A 67 -2.46 10.52 -3.29
CA VAL A 67 -3.44 10.41 -2.19
C VAL A 67 -3.50 8.98 -1.66
N LEU A 68 -3.58 8.00 -2.56
CA LEU A 68 -3.64 6.58 -2.20
C LEU A 68 -2.35 6.13 -1.53
N TRP A 69 -1.18 6.51 -2.07
CA TRP A 69 0.09 6.18 -1.45
C TRP A 69 0.26 6.81 -0.07
N TRP A 70 -0.13 8.06 0.11
CA TRP A 70 -0.11 8.70 1.42
C TRP A 70 -0.98 7.97 2.45
N ARG A 71 -2.18 7.52 2.05
CA ARG A 71 -3.07 6.72 2.91
C ARG A 71 -2.45 5.37 3.24
N ALA A 72 -1.93 4.68 2.23
CA ALA A 72 -1.28 3.38 2.38
C ALA A 72 -0.08 3.44 3.33
N ARG A 73 0.77 4.46 3.22
CA ARG A 73 1.91 4.67 4.13
C ARG A 73 1.48 4.85 5.60
N ARG A 74 0.42 5.59 5.83
CA ARG A 74 -0.11 5.79 7.19
C ARG A 74 -0.60 4.48 7.77
N LEU A 75 -1.38 3.75 7.00
CA LEU A 75 -1.87 2.43 7.37
C LEU A 75 -0.72 1.47 7.67
N LEU A 76 0.26 1.39 6.80
CA LEU A 76 1.44 0.53 6.99
C LEU A 76 2.22 0.93 8.25
N ALA A 77 2.42 2.23 8.49
CA ALA A 77 3.05 2.71 9.71
C ALA A 77 2.28 2.32 10.98
N ASP A 78 0.94 2.30 10.92
CA ASP A 78 0.09 1.86 12.04
C ASP A 78 0.28 0.36 12.29
N GLN A 79 0.33 -0.47 11.24
CA GLN A 79 0.55 -1.91 11.37
C GLN A 79 1.97 -2.25 11.88
N VAL A 80 2.99 -1.56 11.40
CA VAL A 80 4.37 -1.72 11.90
C VAL A 80 4.48 -1.36 13.38
N ARG A 81 3.75 -0.33 13.83
CA ARG A 81 3.70 0.01 15.27
C ARG A 81 2.92 -1.02 16.08
N ALA A 82 1.78 -1.47 15.57
CA ALA A 82 0.93 -2.44 16.27
C ALA A 82 1.59 -3.82 16.43
N SER A 83 2.58 -4.14 15.59
CA SER A 83 3.35 -5.39 15.62
C SER A 83 4.74 -5.25 16.25
N ALA A 84 4.99 -4.20 17.04
CA ALA A 84 6.32 -3.92 17.60
C ALA A 84 6.84 -5.02 18.53
N ASP A 85 5.95 -5.74 19.21
CA ASP A 85 6.28 -6.84 20.13
C ASP A 85 6.47 -8.20 19.42
N LEU A 86 6.20 -8.25 18.11
CA LEU A 86 6.39 -9.44 17.27
C LEU A 86 7.75 -9.37 16.56
N ASN A 87 8.20 -10.52 16.04
CA ASN A 87 9.40 -10.62 15.22
C ASN A 87 9.26 -11.67 14.11
N GLY A 88 10.19 -11.66 13.16
CA GLY A 88 10.28 -12.66 12.10
C GLY A 88 9.00 -12.84 11.31
N THR A 89 8.68 -14.10 11.04
CA THR A 89 7.49 -14.50 10.25
C THR A 89 6.20 -13.99 10.86
N ASP A 90 6.04 -14.03 12.18
CA ASP A 90 4.83 -13.56 12.86
C ASP A 90 4.61 -12.07 12.64
N ARG A 91 5.68 -11.28 12.70
CA ARG A 91 5.60 -9.84 12.45
C ARG A 91 5.27 -9.53 11.00
N LEU A 92 5.97 -10.16 10.05
CA LEU A 92 5.70 -10.01 8.62
C LEU A 92 4.22 -10.33 8.33
N THR A 93 3.74 -11.46 8.83
CA THR A 93 2.35 -11.90 8.70
C THR A 93 1.37 -10.89 9.31
N ALA A 94 1.63 -10.42 10.53
CA ALA A 94 0.77 -9.46 11.21
C ALA A 94 0.65 -8.14 10.45
N VAL A 95 1.77 -7.58 9.97
CA VAL A 95 1.80 -6.33 9.20
C VAL A 95 1.03 -6.49 7.88
N ILE A 96 1.35 -7.52 7.10
CA ILE A 96 0.74 -7.73 5.78
C ILE A 96 -0.76 -8.01 5.93
N SER A 97 -1.14 -8.90 6.83
CA SER A 97 -2.55 -9.22 7.09
C SER A 97 -3.34 -8.02 7.60
N GLY A 98 -2.73 -7.20 8.46
CA GLY A 98 -3.33 -5.97 8.96
C GLY A 98 -3.58 -4.96 7.85
N VAL A 99 -2.61 -4.77 6.96
CA VAL A 99 -2.75 -3.89 5.77
C VAL A 99 -3.85 -4.40 4.84
N LEU A 100 -3.86 -5.70 4.52
CA LEU A 100 -4.87 -6.30 3.65
C LEU A 100 -6.29 -6.15 4.20
N ARG A 101 -6.50 -6.47 5.48
CA ARG A 101 -7.81 -6.31 6.14
C ARG A 101 -8.26 -4.86 6.14
N ALA A 102 -7.38 -3.92 6.43
CA ALA A 102 -7.72 -2.51 6.45
C ALA A 102 -8.06 -1.98 5.04
N ILE A 103 -7.33 -2.36 3.99
CA ILE A 103 -7.65 -2.00 2.60
C ILE A 103 -8.99 -2.62 2.20
N GLY A 104 -9.22 -3.90 2.49
CA GLY A 104 -10.47 -4.59 2.13
C GLY A 104 -11.72 -4.02 2.82
N THR A 105 -11.57 -3.35 3.96
CA THR A 105 -12.66 -2.68 4.70
C THR A 105 -12.73 -1.18 4.46
N ASP A 106 -11.76 -0.58 3.77
CA ASP A 106 -11.71 0.86 3.49
C ASP A 106 -12.80 1.26 2.49
N ARG A 107 -13.86 1.89 2.99
CA ARG A 107 -15.00 2.31 2.17
C ARG A 107 -14.61 3.24 1.02
N PRO A 108 -13.80 4.31 1.20
CA PRO A 108 -13.33 5.16 0.10
C PRO A 108 -12.60 4.39 -1.01
N VAL A 109 -11.72 3.46 -0.66
CA VAL A 109 -11.00 2.62 -1.64
C VAL A 109 -11.99 1.74 -2.42
N ARG A 110 -12.93 1.10 -1.73
CA ARG A 110 -13.95 0.28 -2.36
C ARG A 110 -14.83 1.09 -3.31
N MET A 111 -15.33 2.26 -2.88
CA MET A 111 -16.12 3.14 -3.75
C MET A 111 -15.33 3.59 -4.98
N PHE A 112 -14.01 3.81 -4.85
CA PHE A 112 -13.16 4.15 -5.99
C PHE A 112 -13.03 2.97 -6.96
N LEU A 113 -12.80 1.75 -6.47
CA LEU A 113 -12.73 0.53 -7.28
C LEU A 113 -14.06 0.27 -8.04
N GLU A 114 -15.20 0.49 -7.40
CA GLU A 114 -16.51 0.32 -7.99
C GLU A 114 -16.85 1.42 -9.03
N SER A 115 -16.49 2.68 -8.75
CA SER A 115 -16.88 3.83 -9.60
C SER A 115 -15.96 4.08 -10.79
N ASP A 116 -14.71 3.65 -10.73
CA ASP A 116 -13.69 3.90 -11.77
C ASP A 116 -12.64 2.77 -11.80
N PRO A 117 -13.07 1.51 -12.08
CA PRO A 117 -12.23 0.32 -11.94
C PRO A 117 -10.99 0.35 -12.82
N GLU A 118 -11.07 0.87 -14.04
CA GLU A 118 -9.91 0.96 -14.93
C GLU A 118 -8.82 1.89 -14.37
N THR A 119 -9.22 3.06 -13.88
CA THR A 119 -8.28 4.01 -13.27
C THR A 119 -7.72 3.44 -11.97
N ALA A 120 -8.57 2.81 -11.16
CA ALA A 120 -8.17 2.20 -9.91
C ALA A 120 -7.11 1.11 -10.13
N LEU A 121 -7.35 0.18 -11.05
CA LEU A 121 -6.39 -0.86 -11.41
C LEU A 121 -5.07 -0.27 -11.91
N ARG A 122 -5.14 0.69 -12.83
CA ARG A 122 -3.95 1.34 -13.38
C ARG A 122 -3.08 2.01 -12.30
N ILE A 123 -3.72 2.64 -11.31
CA ILE A 123 -3.02 3.27 -10.18
C ILE A 123 -2.51 2.22 -9.19
N LEU A 124 -3.28 1.19 -8.88
CA LEU A 124 -2.94 0.27 -7.80
C LEU A 124 -1.98 -0.85 -8.21
N THR A 125 -1.97 -1.24 -9.50
CA THR A 125 -1.16 -2.37 -9.99
C THR A 125 -0.14 -1.99 -11.06
N GLY A 126 -0.17 -0.74 -11.53
CA GLY A 126 0.71 -0.26 -12.59
C GLY A 126 2.17 -0.21 -12.16
N ALA A 127 3.10 -0.69 -13.00
CA ALA A 127 4.53 -0.70 -12.70
C ALA A 127 5.13 0.71 -12.42
N ARG A 128 4.44 1.78 -12.83
CA ARG A 128 4.84 3.17 -12.56
C ARG A 128 4.05 3.82 -11.42
N SER A 129 3.16 3.08 -10.79
CA SER A 129 2.37 3.56 -9.66
C SER A 129 3.26 3.77 -8.44
N THR A 130 3.08 4.90 -7.78
CA THR A 130 3.75 5.20 -6.51
C THR A 130 3.25 4.26 -5.41
N VAL A 131 1.97 3.84 -5.46
CA VAL A 131 1.40 2.87 -4.51
C VAL A 131 2.10 1.53 -4.64
N HIS A 132 2.15 0.97 -5.87
CA HIS A 132 2.77 -0.34 -6.10
C HIS A 132 4.26 -0.34 -5.72
N GLN A 133 5.02 0.62 -6.23
CA GLN A 133 6.45 0.73 -5.94
C GLN A 133 6.72 0.94 -4.45
N GLY A 134 5.97 1.85 -3.84
CA GLY A 134 6.15 2.17 -2.43
C GLY A 134 5.75 1.02 -1.49
N MET A 135 4.74 0.21 -1.84
CA MET A 135 4.40 -0.98 -1.07
C MET A 135 5.48 -2.06 -1.19
N ALA A 136 6.03 -2.26 -2.40
CA ALA A 136 7.13 -3.21 -2.60
C ALA A 136 8.38 -2.78 -1.82
N GLU A 137 8.81 -1.51 -1.92
CA GLU A 137 9.95 -0.97 -1.19
C GLU A 137 9.76 -1.07 0.33
N ALA A 138 8.59 -0.71 0.84
CA ALA A 138 8.32 -0.80 2.27
C ALA A 138 8.33 -2.25 2.78
N LEU A 139 7.88 -3.20 1.98
CA LEU A 139 7.93 -4.62 2.32
C LEU A 139 9.36 -5.16 2.24
N GLU A 140 10.15 -4.76 1.23
CA GLU A 140 11.58 -5.05 1.17
C GLU A 140 12.27 -4.58 2.46
N ASN A 141 12.06 -3.33 2.85
CA ASN A 141 12.66 -2.76 4.07
C ASN A 141 12.23 -3.51 5.35
N LEU A 142 10.97 -3.94 5.43
CA LEU A 142 10.48 -4.71 6.58
C LEU A 142 11.12 -6.11 6.63
N ILE A 143 11.22 -6.79 5.50
CA ILE A 143 11.88 -8.11 5.40
C ILE A 143 13.36 -7.99 5.77
N ASP A 144 14.06 -6.98 5.25
CA ASP A 144 15.48 -6.74 5.55
C ASP A 144 15.69 -6.41 7.03
N LEU A 145 14.76 -5.67 7.65
CA LEU A 145 14.78 -5.40 9.07
C LEU A 145 14.71 -6.68 9.91
N GLU A 146 13.81 -7.60 9.56
CA GLU A 146 13.66 -8.88 10.28
C GLU A 146 14.83 -9.84 10.01
N ARG A 147 15.38 -9.82 8.80
CA ARG A 147 16.63 -10.54 8.47
C ARG A 147 17.82 -10.01 9.26
N GLY A 148 17.97 -8.70 9.32
CA GLY A 148 19.04 -8.04 10.08
C GLY A 148 18.98 -8.32 11.59
N ARG A 149 17.79 -8.63 12.11
CA ARG A 149 17.58 -9.08 13.50
C ARG A 149 17.85 -10.58 13.69
N GLY A 150 18.08 -11.34 12.63
CA GLY A 150 18.19 -12.80 12.67
C GLY A 150 16.87 -13.50 13.01
N ALA A 151 15.73 -12.80 12.87
CA ALA A 151 14.41 -13.30 13.23
C ALA A 151 13.66 -13.93 12.03
N PHE A 152 14.10 -13.66 10.81
CA PHE A 152 13.56 -14.22 9.58
C PHE A 152 14.67 -14.58 8.62
N ASP A 153 14.57 -15.75 7.98
CA ASP A 153 15.43 -16.13 6.89
C ASP A 153 14.63 -16.95 5.86
N ALA A 154 14.90 -16.71 4.58
CA ALA A 154 14.26 -17.39 3.48
C ALA A 154 15.23 -17.54 2.31
N SER A 155 15.07 -18.62 1.55
CA SER A 155 15.91 -18.92 0.37
C SER A 155 15.76 -17.94 -0.79
N LEU A 156 14.64 -17.21 -0.84
CA LEU A 156 14.41 -16.15 -1.82
C LEU A 156 15.09 -14.85 -1.38
N ASP A 157 15.62 -14.09 -2.34
CA ASP A 157 16.08 -12.73 -2.07
C ASP A 157 14.91 -11.82 -1.67
N THR A 158 15.20 -10.79 -0.88
CA THR A 158 14.20 -9.88 -0.30
C THR A 158 13.32 -9.26 -1.36
N ARG A 159 13.90 -8.79 -2.46
CA ARG A 159 13.16 -8.11 -3.53
C ARG A 159 12.17 -9.04 -4.22
N THR A 160 12.59 -10.26 -4.55
CA THR A 160 11.72 -11.28 -5.16
C THR A 160 10.57 -11.64 -4.21
N LEU A 161 10.86 -11.83 -2.92
CA LEU A 161 9.84 -12.15 -1.93
C LEU A 161 8.84 -11.01 -1.75
N ALA A 162 9.31 -9.78 -1.59
CA ALA A 162 8.45 -8.59 -1.46
C ALA A 162 7.56 -8.42 -2.70
N PHE A 163 8.13 -8.54 -3.90
CA PHE A 163 7.39 -8.47 -5.15
C PHE A 163 6.30 -9.57 -5.23
N ALA A 164 6.64 -10.81 -4.90
CA ALA A 164 5.67 -11.91 -4.92
C ALA A 164 4.49 -11.67 -3.96
N ILE A 165 4.77 -11.22 -2.73
CA ILE A 165 3.74 -10.92 -1.74
C ILE A 165 2.84 -9.78 -2.21
N VAL A 166 3.40 -8.70 -2.77
CA VAL A 166 2.61 -7.58 -3.31
C VAL A 166 1.72 -8.07 -4.46
N ARG A 167 2.23 -8.87 -5.41
CA ARG A 167 1.44 -9.40 -6.53
C ARG A 167 0.33 -10.35 -6.09
N VAL A 168 0.60 -11.22 -5.12
CA VAL A 168 -0.43 -12.08 -4.52
C VAL A 168 -1.51 -11.22 -3.87
N SER A 169 -1.11 -10.23 -3.08
CA SER A 169 -2.04 -9.30 -2.41
C SER A 169 -2.93 -8.54 -3.40
N GLU A 170 -2.35 -8.00 -4.46
CA GLU A 170 -3.06 -7.31 -5.56
C GLU A 170 -4.04 -8.25 -6.26
N GLY A 171 -3.63 -9.49 -6.54
CA GLY A 171 -4.47 -10.49 -7.17
C GLY A 171 -5.76 -10.73 -6.37
N PHE A 172 -5.65 -10.90 -5.07
CA PHE A 172 -6.83 -11.10 -4.21
C PHE A 172 -7.65 -9.83 -3.98
N LEU A 173 -7.00 -8.67 -3.86
CA LEU A 173 -7.71 -7.41 -3.63
C LEU A 173 -8.54 -6.96 -4.84
N TYR A 174 -8.06 -7.21 -6.06
CA TYR A 174 -8.62 -6.59 -7.25
C TYR A 174 -9.33 -7.56 -8.19
N SER A 175 -8.96 -8.85 -8.23
CA SER A 175 -9.61 -9.81 -9.10
C SER A 175 -11.08 -10.04 -8.74
N ASP A 176 -11.40 -10.03 -7.46
CA ASP A 176 -12.80 -10.18 -7.01
C ASP A 176 -13.64 -8.95 -7.36
N VAL A 177 -13.05 -7.74 -7.26
CA VAL A 177 -13.73 -6.49 -7.66
C VAL A 177 -14.00 -6.48 -9.18
N ILE A 178 -13.02 -6.94 -9.99
CA ILE A 178 -13.20 -7.05 -11.44
C ILE A 178 -14.30 -8.07 -11.79
N ALA A 179 -14.39 -9.14 -11.00
CA ALA A 179 -15.38 -10.21 -11.20
C ALA A 179 -16.74 -9.94 -10.55
N ASP A 180 -16.96 -8.73 -10.02
CA ASP A 180 -18.16 -8.33 -9.26
C ASP A 180 -18.43 -9.28 -8.08
N ARG A 181 -17.38 -9.68 -7.38
CA ARG A 181 -17.43 -10.57 -6.20
C ARG A 181 -17.00 -9.83 -4.95
N ALA A 182 -17.45 -10.33 -3.80
CA ALA A 182 -16.95 -9.88 -2.51
C ALA A 182 -15.47 -10.29 -2.35
N THR A 183 -14.60 -9.34 -2.05
CA THR A 183 -13.17 -9.57 -1.86
C THR A 183 -12.91 -10.50 -0.68
N ASP A 184 -12.27 -11.64 -0.92
CA ASP A 184 -11.93 -12.62 0.11
C ASP A 184 -10.51 -12.38 0.66
N ILE A 185 -10.40 -11.39 1.55
CA ILE A 185 -9.13 -11.06 2.22
C ILE A 185 -8.60 -12.25 3.05
N GLY A 186 -9.49 -13.08 3.58
CA GLY A 186 -9.09 -14.26 4.35
C GLY A 186 -8.21 -15.21 3.54
N ARG A 187 -8.56 -15.46 2.28
CA ARG A 187 -7.74 -16.30 1.39
C ARG A 187 -6.39 -15.68 1.09
N ALA A 188 -6.34 -14.37 0.84
CA ALA A 188 -5.07 -13.67 0.62
C ALA A 188 -4.13 -13.84 1.81
N VAL A 189 -4.65 -13.63 3.03
CA VAL A 189 -3.91 -13.81 4.27
C VAL A 189 -3.41 -15.24 4.41
N THR A 190 -4.28 -16.24 4.23
CA THR A 190 -3.90 -17.66 4.33
C THR A 190 -2.78 -18.04 3.36
N VAL A 191 -2.83 -17.56 2.10
CA VAL A 191 -1.79 -17.86 1.11
C VAL A 191 -0.47 -17.20 1.49
N ILE A 192 -0.49 -15.96 1.97
CA ILE A 192 0.73 -15.25 2.39
C ILE A 192 1.33 -15.87 3.65
N GLU A 193 0.51 -16.25 4.62
CA GLU A 193 0.95 -16.98 5.80
C GLU A 193 1.64 -18.30 5.42
N ALA A 194 1.01 -19.09 4.55
CA ALA A 194 1.59 -20.34 4.07
C ALA A 194 2.92 -20.12 3.34
N LEU A 195 3.01 -19.07 2.51
CA LEU A 195 4.24 -18.70 1.82
C LEU A 195 5.36 -18.34 2.80
N LEU A 196 5.11 -17.46 3.74
CA LEU A 196 6.12 -16.98 4.70
C LEU A 196 6.59 -18.12 5.63
N HIS A 197 5.67 -18.89 6.20
CA HIS A 197 6.01 -20.01 7.07
C HIS A 197 6.73 -21.13 6.31
N GLY A 198 6.27 -21.43 5.09
CA GLY A 198 6.93 -22.46 4.25
C GLY A 198 8.38 -22.12 3.93
N LEU A 199 8.67 -20.86 3.61
CA LEU A 199 10.02 -20.40 3.31
C LEU A 199 10.93 -20.41 4.55
N ASP A 200 10.42 -20.01 5.73
CA ASP A 200 11.18 -20.01 6.98
C ASP A 200 11.49 -21.45 7.45
N LEU A 201 10.54 -22.37 7.31
CA LEU A 201 10.74 -23.80 7.67
C LEU A 201 11.79 -24.48 6.81
N VAL A 202 11.79 -24.23 5.49
CA VAL A 202 12.78 -24.82 4.57
C VAL A 202 14.20 -24.39 4.93
N ASN A 203 14.37 -23.19 5.40
CA ASN A 203 15.69 -22.66 5.72
C ASN A 203 16.20 -23.07 7.13
N ARG A 204 15.29 -23.43 8.04
CA ARG A 204 15.61 -23.95 9.39
C ARG A 204 15.81 -25.46 9.42
N ALA A 205 15.49 -26.17 8.35
CA ALA A 205 15.72 -27.61 8.28
C ALA A 205 17.23 -27.90 8.26
N PRO A 206 17.75 -28.80 9.12
CA PRO A 206 19.16 -29.18 9.06
C PRO A 206 19.45 -29.80 7.70
N VAL A 207 20.50 -29.34 7.04
CA VAL A 207 21.02 -29.95 5.82
C VAL A 207 21.45 -31.37 6.17
N PRO A 208 20.95 -32.42 5.46
CA PRO A 208 21.27 -33.81 5.75
C PRO A 208 22.76 -34.14 5.56
#